data_17583934556d349767ebf541dc21028b
#
_entry.id   17583934556d349767ebf541dc21028b
#
_cell.length_a   1.000
_cell.length_b   1.000
_cell.length_c   1.000
_cell.angle_alpha   90.00
_cell.angle_beta   90.00
_cell.angle_gamma   90.00
#
_symmetry.space_group_name_H-M   'P 1'
#
loop_
_entity.id
_entity.type
_entity.pdbx_description
1 polymer ?
#
loop_
_entity_poly.entity_id
_entity_poly.type
_entity_poly.pdbx_seq_one_letter_code
_entity_poly.pdbx_strand_id
1 'polypeptide(L)'
;MGPVPVTSVVAIMLAFGIDPAMGWVLFVVVVICLTISLVAVAKSAPIFLVMQGFVDRMNVRLREVITGIRPIRAFGKDADERARLDETFDAYASRAIRVNLVFAVTDSMTFFLMNAVESLIFWFGMDRVGAHAMQVGSISAVIEYAMLIMWFMMMAQFALLQVPRALACLTRAGEVLDMEPSIQDTGAAEVRADSELPVAR
;
A
#
# COMPACT_ATOMS: atom_id res chain seq x y z
N MET A 1 5.35 -10.11 1.46
CA MET A 1 4.61 -10.12 0.19
C MET A 1 4.70 -11.45 -0.57
N GLY A 2 5.75 -12.24 -0.40
CA GLY A 2 5.93 -13.54 -1.06
C GLY A 2 4.85 -14.60 -0.83
N PRO A 3 4.28 -14.77 0.37
CA PRO A 3 3.34 -15.87 0.62
C PRO A 3 1.95 -15.68 -0.02
N VAL A 4 1.50 -14.44 -0.25
CA VAL A 4 0.14 -14.16 -0.73
C VAL A 4 -0.20 -14.82 -2.08
N PRO A 5 0.57 -14.64 -3.16
CA PRO A 5 0.26 -15.29 -4.43
C PRO A 5 0.41 -16.81 -4.37
N VAL A 6 1.37 -17.31 -3.59
CA VAL A 6 1.62 -18.75 -3.46
C VAL A 6 0.47 -19.45 -2.75
N THR A 7 0.01 -18.91 -1.62
CA THR A 7 -1.10 -19.49 -0.85
C THR A 7 -2.42 -19.43 -1.63
N SER A 8 -2.69 -18.37 -2.37
CA SER A 8 -3.90 -18.28 -3.21
C SER A 8 -3.88 -19.33 -4.33
N VAL A 9 -2.73 -19.52 -5.01
CA VAL A 9 -2.59 -20.55 -6.05
C VAL A 9 -2.75 -21.96 -5.47
N VAL A 10 -2.09 -22.23 -4.34
CA VAL A 10 -2.19 -23.54 -3.67
C VAL A 10 -3.61 -23.82 -3.23
N ALA A 11 -4.30 -22.86 -2.64
CA ALA A 11 -5.69 -23.02 -2.19
C ALA A 11 -6.65 -23.29 -3.37
N ILE A 12 -6.46 -22.61 -4.51
CA ILE A 12 -7.22 -22.86 -5.73
C ILE A 12 -6.92 -24.29 -6.27
N MET A 13 -5.66 -24.69 -6.31
CA MET A 13 -5.29 -26.05 -6.75
C MET A 13 -5.91 -27.13 -5.88
N LEU A 14 -5.90 -26.94 -4.56
CA LEU A 14 -6.54 -27.87 -3.62
C LEU A 14 -8.06 -27.92 -3.81
N ALA A 15 -8.70 -26.78 -4.05
CA ALA A 15 -10.14 -26.71 -4.35
C ALA A 15 -10.50 -27.46 -5.65
N PHE A 16 -9.68 -27.34 -6.70
CA PHE A 16 -9.83 -28.14 -7.93
C PHE A 16 -9.66 -29.64 -7.69
N GLY A 17 -8.80 -30.01 -6.74
CA GLY A 17 -8.62 -31.41 -6.32
C GLY A 17 -9.82 -32.02 -5.60
N ILE A 18 -10.65 -31.19 -4.96
CA ILE A 18 -11.88 -31.60 -4.29
C ILE A 18 -13.04 -31.71 -5.29
N ASP A 19 -13.33 -30.61 -5.98
CA ASP A 19 -14.37 -30.54 -7.03
C ASP A 19 -14.01 -29.44 -8.05
N PRO A 20 -13.95 -29.78 -9.35
CA PRO A 20 -13.61 -28.80 -10.40
C PRO A 20 -14.57 -27.60 -10.46
N ALA A 21 -15.86 -27.80 -10.14
CA ALA A 21 -16.83 -26.70 -10.13
C ALA A 21 -16.52 -25.70 -9.02
N MET A 22 -16.17 -26.16 -7.82
CA MET A 22 -15.77 -25.32 -6.69
C MET A 22 -14.46 -24.58 -6.96
N GLY A 23 -13.50 -25.26 -7.59
CA GLY A 23 -12.26 -24.63 -8.03
C GLY A 23 -12.49 -23.47 -9.00
N TRP A 24 -13.39 -23.59 -9.96
CA TRP A 24 -13.75 -22.52 -10.88
C TRP A 24 -14.45 -21.34 -10.19
N VAL A 25 -15.34 -21.61 -9.23
CA VAL A 25 -15.97 -20.54 -8.43
C VAL A 25 -14.91 -19.72 -7.71
N LEU A 26 -13.99 -20.36 -7.00
CA LEU A 26 -12.91 -19.67 -6.30
C LEU A 26 -12.00 -18.89 -7.26
N PHE A 27 -11.64 -19.48 -8.40
CA PHE A 27 -10.80 -18.81 -9.39
C PHE A 27 -11.45 -17.52 -9.92
N VAL A 28 -12.72 -17.59 -10.32
CA VAL A 28 -13.47 -16.42 -10.83
C VAL A 28 -13.52 -15.31 -9.78
N VAL A 29 -13.78 -15.67 -8.52
CA VAL A 29 -13.84 -14.70 -7.42
C VAL A 29 -12.49 -14.02 -7.18
N VAL A 30 -11.41 -14.78 -7.16
CA VAL A 30 -10.05 -14.21 -7.03
C VAL A 30 -9.76 -13.22 -8.15
N VAL A 31 -10.12 -13.56 -9.40
CA VAL A 31 -9.95 -12.66 -10.56
C VAL A 31 -10.77 -11.38 -10.39
N ILE A 32 -12.02 -11.49 -9.93
CA ILE A 32 -12.88 -10.33 -9.67
C ILE A 32 -12.26 -9.45 -8.57
N CYS A 33 -11.86 -10.03 -7.44
CA CYS A 33 -11.24 -9.31 -6.33
C CYS A 33 -9.93 -8.61 -6.75
N LEU A 34 -9.09 -9.30 -7.51
CA LEU A 34 -7.87 -8.71 -8.06
C LEU A 34 -8.18 -7.52 -8.97
N THR A 35 -9.16 -7.66 -9.84
CA THR A 35 -9.57 -6.58 -10.75
C THR A 35 -10.07 -5.36 -9.98
N ILE A 36 -10.94 -5.57 -8.98
CA ILE A 36 -11.45 -4.49 -8.12
C ILE A 36 -10.30 -3.80 -7.39
N SER A 37 -9.37 -4.56 -6.82
CA SER A 37 -8.20 -4.04 -6.11
C SER A 37 -7.28 -3.23 -7.02
N LEU A 38 -6.98 -3.72 -8.23
CA LEU A 38 -6.15 -3.01 -9.19
C LEU A 38 -6.81 -1.70 -9.66
N VAL A 39 -8.11 -1.71 -9.91
CA VAL A 39 -8.86 -0.50 -10.28
C VAL A 39 -8.87 0.51 -9.14
N ALA A 40 -9.05 0.07 -7.89
CA ALA A 40 -9.00 0.93 -6.72
C ALA A 40 -7.62 1.60 -6.56
N VAL A 41 -6.54 0.83 -6.68
CA VAL A 41 -5.17 1.34 -6.63
C VAL A 41 -4.89 2.32 -7.77
N ALA A 42 -5.25 1.98 -9.00
CA ALA A 42 -5.06 2.84 -10.17
C ALA A 42 -5.79 4.18 -10.04
N LYS A 43 -7.01 4.18 -9.48
CA LYS A 43 -7.78 5.42 -9.22
C LYS A 43 -7.23 6.23 -8.05
N SER A 44 -6.66 5.58 -7.05
CA SER A 44 -6.16 6.24 -5.83
C SER A 44 -4.74 6.78 -6.00
N ALA A 45 -3.90 6.14 -6.82
CA ALA A 45 -2.51 6.52 -7.01
C ALA A 45 -2.30 8.00 -7.40
N PRO A 46 -3.02 8.56 -8.41
CA PRO A 46 -2.84 9.97 -8.78
C PRO A 46 -3.28 10.93 -7.67
N ILE A 47 -4.28 10.55 -6.87
CA ILE A 47 -4.76 11.38 -5.76
C ILE A 47 -3.71 11.42 -4.65
N PHE A 48 -3.04 10.29 -4.37
CA PHE A 48 -1.95 10.22 -3.40
C PHE A 48 -0.78 11.14 -3.77
N LEU A 49 -0.38 11.17 -5.03
CA LEU A 49 0.70 12.06 -5.49
C LEU A 49 0.34 13.53 -5.27
N VAL A 50 -0.91 13.92 -5.56
CA VAL A 50 -1.39 15.28 -5.32
C VAL A 50 -1.44 15.59 -3.81
N MET A 51 -1.84 14.62 -2.97
CA MET A 51 -1.87 14.78 -1.51
C MET A 51 -0.49 15.07 -0.93
N GLN A 52 0.59 14.43 -1.42
CA GLN A 52 1.95 14.74 -0.99
C GLN A 52 2.30 16.22 -1.20
N GLY A 53 1.95 16.78 -2.36
CA GLY A 53 2.14 18.20 -2.62
C GLY A 53 1.33 19.14 -1.72
N PHE A 54 0.21 18.67 -1.14
CA PHE A 54 -0.51 19.43 -0.11
C PHE A 54 0.20 19.38 1.25
N VAL A 55 0.72 18.23 1.63
CA VAL A 55 1.50 18.07 2.87
C VAL A 55 2.74 18.98 2.83
N ASP A 56 3.44 19.04 1.71
CA ASP A 56 4.60 19.91 1.54
C ASP A 56 4.21 21.39 1.67
N ARG A 57 3.13 21.81 1.03
CA ARG A 57 2.58 23.17 1.17
C ARG A 57 2.18 23.51 2.59
N MET A 58 1.53 22.56 3.29
CA MET A 58 1.17 22.73 4.70
C MET A 58 2.41 22.93 5.57
N ASN A 59 3.45 22.13 5.37
CA ASN A 59 4.70 22.25 6.11
C ASN A 59 5.40 23.59 5.87
N VAL A 60 5.43 24.07 4.61
CA VAL A 60 5.96 25.39 4.28
C VAL A 60 5.15 26.50 4.97
N ARG A 61 3.82 26.46 4.87
CA ARG A 61 2.93 27.41 5.51
C ARG A 61 3.06 27.43 7.03
N LEU A 62 3.09 26.27 7.66
CA LEU A 62 3.28 26.17 9.11
C LEU A 62 4.62 26.81 9.53
N ARG A 63 5.68 26.54 8.77
CA ARG A 63 6.99 27.15 9.03
C ARG A 63 6.95 28.67 8.87
N GLU A 64 6.28 29.19 7.84
CA GLU A 64 6.09 30.63 7.62
C GLU A 64 5.35 31.28 8.79
N VAL A 65 4.26 30.67 9.26
CA VAL A 65 3.46 31.16 10.41
C VAL A 65 4.29 31.14 11.70
N ILE A 66 5.03 30.07 11.96
CA ILE A 66 5.86 29.94 13.16
C ILE A 66 6.97 30.99 13.16
N THR A 67 7.62 31.19 12.01
CA THR A 67 8.73 32.15 11.88
C THR A 67 8.20 33.59 11.87
N GLY A 68 7.05 33.82 11.23
CA GLY A 68 6.41 35.13 11.07
C GLY A 68 5.42 35.54 12.15
N ILE A 69 5.33 34.80 13.27
CA ILE A 69 4.28 35.05 14.29
C ILE A 69 4.32 36.46 14.90
N ARG A 70 5.51 37.04 15.04
CA ARG A 70 5.67 38.41 15.57
C ARG A 70 5.10 39.47 14.62
N PRO A 71 5.48 39.53 13.32
CA PRO A 71 4.89 40.47 12.39
C PRO A 71 3.40 40.22 12.14
N ILE A 72 2.94 38.94 12.09
CA ILE A 72 1.51 38.62 11.91
C ILE A 72 0.67 39.26 13.02
N ARG A 73 1.09 39.12 14.28
CA ARG A 73 0.42 39.74 15.44
C ARG A 73 0.56 41.26 15.44
N ALA A 74 1.72 41.81 15.06
CA ALA A 74 1.93 43.25 15.02
C ALA A 74 1.01 43.96 14.03
N PHE A 75 0.67 43.29 12.91
CA PHE A 75 -0.23 43.83 11.89
C PHE A 75 -1.67 43.34 12.01
N GLY A 76 -2.02 42.57 13.05
CA GLY A 76 -3.36 42.07 13.29
C GLY A 76 -3.90 41.13 12.21
N LYS A 77 -3.04 40.42 11.49
CA LYS A 77 -3.39 39.53 10.37
C LYS A 77 -3.61 38.07 10.76
N ASP A 78 -3.83 37.79 12.05
CA ASP A 78 -4.06 36.43 12.54
C ASP A 78 -5.28 35.76 11.88
N ALA A 79 -6.36 36.51 11.64
CA ALA A 79 -7.56 35.99 11.00
C ALA A 79 -7.35 35.59 9.54
N ASP A 80 -6.61 36.43 8.79
CA ASP A 80 -6.31 36.17 7.38
C ASP A 80 -5.41 34.93 7.20
N GLU A 81 -4.41 34.78 8.07
CA GLU A 81 -3.52 33.61 8.02
C GLU A 81 -4.23 32.32 8.45
N ARG A 82 -5.13 32.37 9.42
CA ARG A 82 -5.99 31.22 9.77
C ARG A 82 -6.87 30.81 8.60
N ALA A 83 -7.56 31.75 7.96
CA ALA A 83 -8.42 31.45 6.81
C ALA A 83 -7.66 30.77 5.67
N ARG A 84 -6.43 31.21 5.40
CA ARG A 84 -5.55 30.58 4.37
C ARG A 84 -5.09 29.19 4.76
N LEU A 85 -4.80 28.96 6.04
CA LEU A 85 -4.48 27.63 6.55
C LEU A 85 -5.70 26.71 6.45
N ASP A 86 -6.88 27.16 6.89
CA ASP A 86 -8.12 26.40 6.83
C ASP A 86 -8.46 26.00 5.40
N GLU A 87 -8.32 26.91 4.41
CA GLU A 87 -8.51 26.59 2.99
C GLU A 87 -7.58 25.45 2.53
N THR A 88 -6.32 25.49 2.96
CA THR A 88 -5.33 24.44 2.60
C THR A 88 -5.66 23.12 3.26
N PHE A 89 -6.07 23.14 4.53
CA PHE A 89 -6.51 21.95 5.26
C PHE A 89 -7.79 21.35 4.69
N ASP A 90 -8.77 22.17 4.32
CA ASP A 90 -10.02 21.72 3.71
C ASP A 90 -9.78 21.08 2.34
N ALA A 91 -8.89 21.68 1.54
CA ALA A 91 -8.49 21.10 0.26
C ALA A 91 -7.78 19.74 0.42
N TYR A 92 -6.95 19.58 1.45
CA TYR A 92 -6.34 18.30 1.80
C TYR A 92 -7.38 17.30 2.30
N ALA A 93 -8.21 17.72 3.27
CA ALA A 93 -9.23 16.86 3.86
C ALA A 93 -10.21 16.31 2.82
N SER A 94 -10.67 17.15 1.88
CA SER A 94 -11.58 16.75 0.82
C SER A 94 -10.98 15.64 -0.07
N ARG A 95 -9.68 15.70 -0.34
CA ARG A 95 -8.99 14.67 -1.13
C ARG A 95 -8.72 13.41 -0.32
N ALA A 96 -8.33 13.56 0.94
CA ALA A 96 -8.14 12.45 1.86
C ALA A 96 -9.43 11.65 2.05
N ILE A 97 -10.57 12.34 2.24
CA ILE A 97 -11.90 11.71 2.33
C ILE A 97 -12.21 10.95 1.04
N ARG A 98 -11.94 11.51 -0.13
CA ARG A 98 -12.20 10.84 -1.42
C ARG A 98 -11.38 9.57 -1.58
N VAL A 99 -10.11 9.59 -1.21
CA VAL A 99 -9.25 8.39 -1.22
C VAL A 99 -9.78 7.34 -0.24
N ASN A 100 -10.05 7.74 1.00
CA ASN A 100 -10.58 6.83 2.01
C ASN A 100 -11.94 6.24 1.60
N LEU A 101 -12.80 7.02 0.91
CA LEU A 101 -14.07 6.52 0.39
C LEU A 101 -13.86 5.44 -0.68
N VAL A 102 -12.90 5.62 -1.59
CA VAL A 102 -12.56 4.59 -2.59
C VAL A 102 -12.12 3.30 -1.90
N PHE A 103 -11.27 3.39 -0.85
CA PHE A 103 -10.84 2.22 -0.10
C PHE A 103 -11.99 1.58 0.68
N ALA A 104 -12.81 2.38 1.37
CA ALA A 104 -13.96 1.88 2.10
C ALA A 104 -14.95 1.14 1.20
N VAL A 105 -15.22 1.66 0.00
CA VAL A 105 -16.08 0.99 -0.99
C VAL A 105 -15.42 -0.30 -1.48
N THR A 106 -14.11 -0.29 -1.75
CA THR A 106 -13.38 -1.48 -2.20
C THR A 106 -13.40 -2.58 -1.13
N ASP A 107 -13.14 -2.21 0.12
CA ASP A 107 -13.16 -3.11 1.26
C ASP A 107 -14.55 -3.72 1.47
N SER A 108 -15.58 -2.87 1.51
CA SER A 108 -16.98 -3.30 1.62
C SER A 108 -17.40 -4.23 0.48
N MET A 109 -16.95 -3.95 -0.76
CA MET A 109 -17.24 -4.79 -1.92
C MET A 109 -16.55 -6.14 -1.83
N THR A 110 -15.31 -6.16 -1.30
CA THR A 110 -14.57 -7.40 -1.04
C THR A 110 -15.27 -8.25 0.00
N PHE A 111 -15.71 -7.66 1.11
CA PHE A 111 -16.51 -8.35 2.12
C PHE A 111 -17.85 -8.87 1.57
N PHE A 112 -18.54 -8.07 0.78
CA PHE A 112 -19.77 -8.51 0.14
C PHE A 112 -19.54 -9.73 -0.78
N LEU A 113 -18.51 -9.68 -1.61
CA LEU A 113 -18.13 -10.80 -2.48
C LEU A 113 -17.78 -12.05 -1.66
N MET A 114 -17.05 -11.89 -0.56
CA MET A 114 -16.73 -12.99 0.35
C MET A 114 -18.00 -13.72 0.82
N ASN A 115 -18.93 -12.98 1.41
CA ASN A 115 -20.19 -13.56 1.90
C ASN A 115 -21.05 -14.17 0.78
N ALA A 116 -21.05 -13.55 -0.39
CA ALA A 116 -21.77 -14.07 -1.56
C ALA A 116 -21.17 -15.40 -2.04
N VAL A 117 -19.84 -15.49 -2.07
CA VAL A 117 -19.13 -16.73 -2.44
C VAL A 117 -19.33 -17.83 -1.44
N GLU A 118 -19.24 -17.53 -0.15
CA GLU A 118 -19.50 -18.51 0.92
C GLU A 118 -20.92 -19.07 0.79
N SER A 119 -21.92 -18.20 0.54
CA SER A 119 -23.31 -18.59 0.29
C SER A 119 -23.45 -19.45 -0.96
N LEU A 120 -22.74 -19.11 -2.04
CA LEU A 120 -22.73 -19.89 -3.28
C LEU A 120 -22.09 -21.27 -3.10
N ILE A 121 -20.95 -21.34 -2.42
CA ILE A 121 -20.26 -22.59 -2.12
C ILE A 121 -21.17 -23.50 -1.30
N PHE A 122 -21.84 -22.92 -0.30
CA PHE A 122 -22.79 -23.68 0.52
C PHE A 122 -23.96 -24.21 -0.32
N TRP A 123 -24.58 -23.36 -1.15
CA TRP A 123 -25.69 -23.73 -2.02
C TRP A 123 -25.32 -24.83 -3.01
N PHE A 124 -24.24 -24.64 -3.77
CA PHE A 124 -23.77 -25.64 -4.75
C PHE A 124 -23.24 -26.90 -4.07
N GLY A 125 -22.58 -26.75 -2.92
CA GLY A 125 -22.05 -27.87 -2.15
C GLY A 125 -23.15 -28.80 -1.63
N MET A 126 -24.24 -28.23 -1.13
CA MET A 126 -25.40 -29.04 -0.66
C MET A 126 -26.05 -29.83 -1.81
N ASP A 127 -26.18 -29.23 -2.98
CA ASP A 127 -26.72 -29.91 -4.17
C ASP A 127 -25.82 -31.10 -4.59
N ARG A 128 -24.50 -30.89 -4.56
CA ARG A 128 -23.49 -31.90 -4.88
C ARG A 128 -23.46 -33.06 -3.84
N VAL A 129 -23.65 -32.74 -2.57
CA VAL A 129 -23.75 -33.76 -1.50
C VAL A 129 -25.03 -34.57 -1.66
N GLY A 130 -26.14 -33.93 -2.00
CA GLY A 130 -27.41 -34.63 -2.30
C GLY A 130 -27.28 -35.58 -3.49
N ALA A 131 -26.46 -35.27 -4.48
CA ALA A 131 -26.14 -36.10 -5.63
C ALA A 131 -25.05 -37.20 -5.30
N HIS A 132 -24.60 -37.35 -4.07
CA HIS A 132 -23.51 -38.26 -3.63
C HIS A 132 -22.15 -38.00 -4.36
N ALA A 133 -22.00 -36.85 -4.96
CA ALA A 133 -20.78 -36.48 -5.68
C ALA A 133 -19.67 -35.87 -4.77
N MET A 134 -20.03 -35.46 -3.54
CA MET A 134 -19.14 -34.79 -2.60
C MET A 134 -19.48 -35.14 -1.14
N GLN A 135 -18.50 -35.16 -0.27
CA GLN A 135 -18.67 -35.33 1.16
C GLN A 135 -18.99 -34.01 1.85
N VAL A 136 -19.77 -34.02 2.93
CA VAL A 136 -20.10 -32.80 3.71
C VAL A 136 -18.85 -32.10 4.22
N GLY A 137 -17.83 -32.84 4.64
CA GLY A 137 -16.55 -32.28 5.08
C GLY A 137 -15.78 -31.48 3.99
N SER A 138 -16.01 -31.82 2.72
CA SER A 138 -15.40 -31.14 1.60
C SER A 138 -15.94 -29.71 1.42
N ILE A 139 -17.22 -29.46 1.74
CA ILE A 139 -17.80 -28.10 1.72
C ILE A 139 -17.07 -27.20 2.72
N SER A 140 -16.88 -27.68 3.96
CA SER A 140 -16.17 -26.92 4.98
C SER A 140 -14.73 -26.60 4.57
N ALA A 141 -14.04 -27.57 3.95
CA ALA A 141 -12.67 -27.35 3.45
C ALA A 141 -12.62 -26.28 2.35
N VAL A 142 -13.57 -26.28 1.41
CA VAL A 142 -13.64 -25.27 0.34
C VAL A 142 -13.95 -23.88 0.92
N ILE A 143 -14.84 -23.80 1.91
CA ILE A 143 -15.13 -22.54 2.62
C ILE A 143 -13.88 -22.02 3.34
N GLU A 144 -13.13 -22.87 4.02
CA GLU A 144 -11.87 -22.46 4.66
C GLU A 144 -10.84 -21.97 3.65
N TYR A 145 -10.73 -22.60 2.48
CA TYR A 145 -9.87 -22.11 1.40
C TYR A 145 -10.32 -20.75 0.87
N ALA A 146 -11.64 -20.55 0.72
CA ALA A 146 -12.20 -19.25 0.34
C ALA A 146 -11.84 -18.16 1.36
N MET A 147 -12.07 -18.43 2.65
CA MET A 147 -11.71 -17.49 3.73
C MET A 147 -10.21 -17.19 3.76
N LEU A 148 -9.36 -18.19 3.59
CA LEU A 148 -7.92 -18.01 3.54
C LEU A 148 -7.50 -17.12 2.37
N ILE A 149 -8.02 -17.36 1.18
CA ILE A 149 -7.76 -16.56 -0.01
C ILE A 149 -8.17 -15.10 0.23
N MET A 150 -9.37 -14.87 0.75
CA MET A 150 -9.89 -13.52 1.01
C MET A 150 -9.07 -12.78 2.06
N TRP A 151 -8.66 -13.45 3.11
CA TRP A 151 -7.76 -12.88 4.12
C TRP A 151 -6.44 -12.40 3.50
N PHE A 152 -5.83 -13.23 2.67
CA PHE A 152 -4.61 -12.85 1.97
C PHE A 152 -4.84 -11.72 0.95
N MET A 153 -6.01 -11.68 0.29
CA MET A 153 -6.37 -10.59 -0.62
C MET A 153 -6.49 -9.25 0.11
N MET A 154 -7.10 -9.22 1.29
CA MET A 154 -7.13 -8.02 2.14
C MET A 154 -5.70 -7.57 2.51
N MET A 155 -4.85 -8.49 2.94
CA MET A 155 -3.44 -8.19 3.22
C MET A 155 -2.70 -7.66 1.99
N ALA A 156 -2.98 -8.19 0.79
CA ALA A 156 -2.41 -7.72 -0.47
C ALA A 156 -2.84 -6.27 -0.79
N GLN A 157 -4.09 -5.90 -0.53
CA GLN A 157 -4.58 -4.52 -0.73
C GLN A 157 -3.80 -3.53 0.13
N PHE A 158 -3.61 -3.79 1.42
CA PHE A 158 -2.77 -2.96 2.30
C PHE A 158 -1.33 -2.85 1.80
N ALA A 159 -0.78 -3.96 1.32
CA ALA A 159 0.57 -4.01 0.80
C ALA A 159 0.72 -3.18 -0.48
N LEU A 160 -0.26 -3.22 -1.40
CA LEU A 160 -0.27 -2.42 -2.63
C LEU A 160 -0.24 -0.91 -2.34
N LEU A 161 -0.88 -0.46 -1.25
CA LEU A 161 -0.84 0.93 -0.80
C LEU A 161 0.55 1.40 -0.39
N GLN A 162 1.41 0.49 0.07
CA GLN A 162 2.77 0.80 0.49
C GLN A 162 3.79 0.80 -0.67
N VAL A 163 3.41 0.23 -1.82
CA VAL A 163 4.31 0.13 -2.99
C VAL A 163 4.85 1.49 -3.45
N PRO A 164 4.03 2.56 -3.63
CA PRO A 164 4.55 3.85 -4.06
C PRO A 164 5.58 4.43 -3.09
N ARG A 165 5.35 4.24 -1.78
CA ARG A 165 6.28 4.69 -0.74
C ARG A 165 7.59 3.91 -0.77
N ALA A 166 7.51 2.59 -0.94
CA ALA A 166 8.69 1.74 -1.04
C ALA A 166 9.52 2.08 -2.28
N LEU A 167 8.89 2.33 -3.42
CA LEU A 167 9.57 2.76 -4.65
C LEU A 167 10.27 4.10 -4.46
N ALA A 168 9.63 5.09 -3.84
CA ALA A 168 10.26 6.37 -3.55
C ALA A 168 11.48 6.24 -2.63
N CYS A 169 11.43 5.36 -1.63
CA CYS A 169 12.58 5.06 -0.78
C CYS A 169 13.72 4.37 -1.55
N LEU A 170 13.38 3.42 -2.42
CA LEU A 170 14.36 2.73 -3.26
C LEU A 170 15.04 3.68 -4.26
N THR A 171 14.29 4.59 -4.89
CA THR A 171 14.85 5.59 -5.79
C THR A 171 15.85 6.48 -5.05
N ARG A 172 15.49 6.99 -3.86
CA ARG A 172 16.41 7.80 -3.06
C ARG A 172 17.64 7.04 -2.60
N ALA A 173 17.47 5.77 -2.23
CA ALA A 173 18.61 4.91 -1.88
C ALA A 173 19.52 4.66 -3.10
N GLY A 174 18.94 4.47 -4.29
CA GLY A 174 19.69 4.37 -5.53
C GLY A 174 20.49 5.63 -5.84
N GLU A 175 19.86 6.81 -5.75
CA GLU A 175 20.54 8.10 -5.95
C GLU A 175 21.76 8.28 -5.04
N VAL A 176 21.66 7.83 -3.78
CA VAL A 176 22.78 7.91 -2.82
C VAL A 176 23.87 6.90 -3.15
N LEU A 177 23.51 5.70 -3.59
CA LEU A 177 24.48 4.66 -3.97
C LEU A 177 25.21 5.00 -5.29
N ASP A 178 24.51 5.68 -6.19
CA ASP A 178 25.08 6.14 -7.48
C ASP A 178 25.91 7.43 -7.35
N MET A 179 25.90 8.08 -6.17
CA MET A 179 26.73 9.26 -5.92
C MET A 179 28.20 8.86 -5.84
N GLU A 180 28.98 9.30 -6.79
CA GLU A 180 30.44 9.20 -6.67
C GLU A 180 30.94 10.15 -5.58
N PRO A 181 31.70 9.64 -4.60
CA PRO A 181 32.28 10.48 -3.56
C PRO A 181 33.19 11.53 -4.19
N SER A 182 33.00 12.79 -3.82
CA SER A 182 33.84 13.91 -4.28
C SER A 182 35.31 13.79 -3.85
N ILE A 183 35.56 12.96 -2.85
CA ILE A 183 36.90 12.60 -2.39
C ILE A 183 37.11 11.14 -2.78
N GLN A 184 37.77 10.92 -3.90
CA GLN A 184 38.21 9.58 -4.29
C GLN A 184 39.62 9.38 -3.77
N ASP A 185 39.80 8.27 -3.07
CA ASP A 185 41.12 7.83 -2.63
C ASP A 185 41.86 7.35 -3.89
N THR A 186 42.70 8.23 -4.42
CA THR A 186 43.46 7.95 -5.65
C THR A 186 44.60 6.91 -5.45
N GLY A 187 44.57 6.14 -4.36
CA GLY A 187 45.46 4.99 -4.14
C GLY A 187 46.97 5.26 -4.19
N ALA A 188 47.35 6.52 -4.34
CA ALA A 188 48.72 6.97 -4.56
C ALA A 188 49.19 7.95 -3.46
N ALA A 189 48.69 7.83 -2.26
CA ALA A 189 49.43 8.33 -1.11
C ALA A 189 50.39 7.22 -0.68
N GLU A 190 51.47 7.02 -1.44
CA GLU A 190 52.69 6.58 -0.81
C GLU A 190 52.90 7.48 0.40
N VAL A 191 52.69 6.92 1.57
CA VAL A 191 53.13 7.51 2.83
C VAL A 191 54.66 7.66 2.67
N ARG A 192 55.07 8.87 2.28
CA ARG A 192 56.47 9.26 2.29
C ARG A 192 56.89 9.21 3.75
N ALA A 193 57.46 8.06 4.15
CA ALA A 193 57.99 7.81 5.48
C ALA A 193 59.31 8.56 5.73
N ASP A 194 59.51 9.69 5.06
CA ASP A 194 60.69 10.54 5.21
C ASP A 194 60.27 11.99 5.46
N SER A 195 59.64 12.27 6.58
CA SER A 195 59.73 13.56 7.20
C SER A 195 60.42 13.38 8.55
N GLU A 196 61.76 13.37 8.53
CA GLU A 196 62.56 13.71 9.72
C GLU A 196 62.02 15.01 10.29
N LEU A 197 61.32 14.96 11.38
CA LEU A 197 60.98 16.13 12.17
C LEU A 197 62.28 16.75 12.68
N PRO A 198 62.61 18.02 12.40
CA PRO A 198 63.73 18.66 12.97
C PRO A 198 63.52 18.75 14.49
N VAL A 199 64.33 18.02 15.27
CA VAL A 199 64.40 18.16 16.71
C VAL A 199 64.93 19.56 16.99
N ALA A 200 64.05 20.46 17.44
CA ALA A 200 64.48 21.76 17.97
C ALA A 200 65.30 21.57 19.25
N ARG A 201 66.53 22.09 19.19
CA ARG A 201 67.38 22.28 20.36
C ARG A 201 66.97 23.55 21.10
#